data_3a22a7f09f09d32df4d3aa68419a7d2a
#
_entry.id   3a22a7f09f09d32df4d3aa68419a7d2a
#
_cell.length_a   1.000
_cell.length_b   1.000
_cell.length_c   1.000
_cell.angle_alpha   90.00
_cell.angle_beta   90.00
_cell.angle_gamma   90.00
#
_symmetry.space_group_name_H-M   'P 1'
#
loop_
_entity.id
_entity.type
_entity.pdbx_description
1 polymer ?
#
loop_
_entity_poly.entity_id
_entity_poly.type
_entity_poly.pdbx_seq_one_letter_code
_entity_poly.pdbx_strand_id
1 'polypeptide(L)'
;MGTKPNARTGVEEPTPYALVPASAEPVNDRVVFGDVPDDVERFDTDSSFYFVTVTAPSQSVLSWVAGRNDPAVSFLTEEDKFGSRTPTQRREINLQAMRTAEQEAQFLALTTLGYDAEIVPGEVIVQEVLCLEVADDGTCALFPPSAEFIEAADTVLEADGVALDSVADLSAVLSDKQPGDTVDLLIDRPEVGEMTVEIELTSSPEDPDRTIVGFRPFDTQVVTLPFEVDIETNQIGGPSAGLAFTLALIDELSPGDLTGGRNIAVTGTVDLEGNVGAIGGLPQKVSAVHQNGVDVFIVPASQPELQSPEPGEPDERQRLDDAGKGQVQIIPVATLDEALAALVELGGDPVVPVGAR
;
A
#
# COMPACT_ATOMS: atom_id res chain seq x y z
N MET A 1 29.49 -7.42 5.14
CA MET A 1 28.27 -6.99 4.51
C MET A 1 28.31 -7.47 3.08
N GLY A 2 27.18 -7.95 2.56
CA GLY A 2 27.07 -8.27 1.14
C GLY A 2 27.01 -7.00 0.30
N THR A 3 27.24 -7.16 -0.98
CA THR A 3 27.04 -6.11 -1.97
C THR A 3 26.07 -6.60 -3.03
N LYS A 4 25.43 -5.67 -3.73
CA LYS A 4 24.52 -5.91 -4.85
C LYS A 4 24.86 -4.90 -5.93
N PRO A 5 24.89 -5.30 -7.21
CA PRO A 5 25.05 -4.33 -8.28
C PRO A 5 23.84 -3.39 -8.33
N ASN A 6 24.08 -2.10 -8.35
CA ASN A 6 23.06 -1.10 -8.60
C ASN A 6 22.49 -1.32 -10.01
N ALA A 7 21.17 -1.37 -10.13
CA ALA A 7 20.49 -1.70 -11.38
C ALA A 7 20.74 -0.68 -12.50
N ARG A 8 21.09 0.59 -12.16
CA ARG A 8 21.32 1.68 -13.11
C ARG A 8 22.79 1.84 -13.48
N THR A 9 23.68 1.76 -12.49
CA THR A 9 25.11 2.06 -12.66
C THR A 9 26.00 0.83 -12.79
N GLY A 10 25.51 -0.36 -12.38
CA GLY A 10 26.29 -1.60 -12.28
C GLY A 10 27.36 -1.58 -11.18
N VAL A 11 27.46 -0.54 -10.37
CA VAL A 11 28.40 -0.42 -9.26
C VAL A 11 27.93 -1.26 -8.09
N GLU A 12 28.86 -2.00 -7.44
CA GLU A 12 28.58 -2.79 -6.25
C GLU A 12 28.30 -1.88 -5.05
N GLU A 13 27.09 -1.96 -4.50
CA GLU A 13 26.65 -1.20 -3.33
C GLU A 13 26.46 -2.12 -2.12
N PRO A 14 26.78 -1.64 -0.89
CA PRO A 14 26.55 -2.42 0.31
C PRO A 14 25.04 -2.64 0.54
N THR A 15 24.69 -3.82 1.07
CA THR A 15 23.32 -4.17 1.44
C THR A 15 23.17 -4.18 2.96
N PRO A 16 22.98 -3.00 3.61
CA PRO A 16 22.89 -2.89 5.05
C PRO A 16 21.57 -3.38 5.65
N TYR A 17 20.59 -3.69 4.81
CA TYR A 17 19.26 -4.13 5.22
C TYR A 17 18.91 -5.48 4.60
N ALA A 18 17.95 -6.19 5.21
CA ALA A 18 17.34 -7.35 4.60
C ALA A 18 15.81 -7.35 4.82
N LEU A 19 15.07 -7.56 3.74
CA LEU A 19 13.64 -7.85 3.80
C LEU A 19 13.49 -9.29 4.28
N VAL A 20 12.75 -9.46 5.36
CA VAL A 20 12.55 -10.76 6.03
C VAL A 20 11.08 -10.96 6.40
N PRO A 21 10.64 -12.23 6.59
CA PRO A 21 9.31 -12.50 7.12
C PRO A 21 9.10 -11.81 8.47
N ALA A 22 7.87 -11.30 8.70
CA ALA A 22 7.47 -10.79 10.01
C ALA A 22 6.31 -11.62 10.55
N SER A 23 5.07 -11.15 10.48
CA SER A 23 3.91 -11.84 11.06
C SER A 23 2.84 -12.14 10.02
N ALA A 24 2.01 -13.15 10.33
CA ALA A 24 0.67 -13.30 9.79
C ALA A 24 -0.30 -13.21 10.98
N GLU A 25 -1.21 -12.25 10.96
CA GLU A 25 -2.08 -11.93 12.11
C GLU A 25 -3.54 -11.93 11.66
N PRO A 26 -4.48 -12.39 12.51
CA PRO A 26 -5.89 -12.35 12.19
C PRO A 26 -6.39 -10.91 12.06
N VAL A 27 -7.22 -10.65 11.06
CA VAL A 27 -7.84 -9.33 10.83
C VAL A 27 -8.97 -9.10 11.82
N ASN A 28 -9.76 -10.12 12.15
CA ASN A 28 -10.92 -10.03 13.03
C ASN A 28 -10.59 -9.43 14.41
N ASP A 29 -9.39 -9.70 14.94
CA ASP A 29 -8.91 -9.11 16.21
C ASP A 29 -8.68 -7.58 16.12
N ARG A 30 -8.77 -7.00 14.93
CA ARG A 30 -8.47 -5.59 14.63
C ARG A 30 -9.69 -4.81 14.14
N VAL A 31 -10.77 -5.49 13.76
CA VAL A 31 -12.00 -4.84 13.33
C VAL A 31 -12.76 -4.38 14.58
N VAL A 32 -13.05 -3.09 14.63
CA VAL A 32 -13.77 -2.45 15.73
C VAL A 32 -15.03 -1.80 15.18
N PHE A 33 -16.18 -2.22 15.68
CA PHE A 33 -17.45 -1.60 15.37
C PHE A 33 -17.82 -0.62 16.47
N GLY A 34 -18.19 0.61 16.09
CA GLY A 34 -18.75 1.61 17.00
C GLY A 34 -20.26 1.44 17.18
N ASP A 35 -21.00 2.54 17.06
CA ASP A 35 -22.47 2.51 17.13
C ASP A 35 -23.02 1.91 15.83
N VAL A 36 -23.44 0.65 15.89
CA VAL A 36 -24.04 -0.08 14.77
C VAL A 36 -25.56 -0.09 14.92
N PRO A 37 -26.35 0.26 13.88
CA PRO A 37 -27.80 0.19 13.91
C PRO A 37 -28.33 -1.22 14.23
N ASP A 38 -29.48 -1.31 14.92
CA ASP A 38 -30.08 -2.59 15.37
C ASP A 38 -30.44 -3.55 14.20
N ASP A 39 -30.53 -3.06 13.00
CA ASP A 39 -30.81 -3.82 11.78
C ASP A 39 -29.56 -4.31 11.05
N VAL A 40 -28.38 -3.99 11.53
CA VAL A 40 -27.10 -4.51 11.04
C VAL A 40 -26.69 -5.71 11.92
N GLU A 41 -26.79 -6.90 11.34
CA GLU A 41 -26.33 -8.12 11.99
C GLU A 41 -24.84 -8.35 11.79
N ARG A 42 -24.17 -8.82 12.84
CA ARG A 42 -22.78 -9.26 12.81
C ARG A 42 -22.69 -10.76 13.00
N PHE A 43 -21.74 -11.37 12.31
CA PHE A 43 -21.54 -12.81 12.29
C PHE A 43 -20.12 -13.13 12.78
N ASP A 44 -20.03 -13.79 13.93
CA ASP A 44 -18.74 -14.24 14.45
C ASP A 44 -18.41 -15.62 13.87
N THR A 45 -17.20 -15.79 13.37
CA THR A 45 -16.66 -17.06 12.89
C THR A 45 -15.48 -17.52 13.76
N ASP A 46 -15.30 -18.84 13.91
CA ASP A 46 -14.15 -19.41 14.65
C ASP A 46 -12.84 -19.36 13.83
N SER A 47 -12.91 -18.95 12.59
CA SER A 47 -11.81 -18.83 11.61
C SER A 47 -11.58 -17.38 11.22
N SER A 48 -10.44 -17.08 10.63
CA SER A 48 -10.06 -15.69 10.31
C SER A 48 -9.30 -15.58 9.00
N PHE A 49 -9.44 -14.41 8.38
CA PHE A 49 -8.48 -13.92 7.40
C PHE A 49 -7.25 -13.38 8.09
N TYR A 50 -6.07 -13.69 7.56
CA TYR A 50 -4.78 -13.25 8.10
C TYR A 50 -4.12 -12.29 7.13
N PHE A 51 -3.83 -11.08 7.56
CA PHE A 51 -2.96 -10.20 6.80
C PHE A 51 -1.49 -10.50 7.11
N VAL A 52 -0.61 -10.25 6.14
CA VAL A 52 0.79 -10.70 6.22
C VAL A 52 1.74 -9.52 6.10
N THR A 53 2.69 -9.43 7.02
CA THR A 53 3.68 -8.36 7.08
C THR A 53 5.10 -8.83 6.79
N VAL A 54 5.93 -7.90 6.37
CA VAL A 54 7.37 -8.06 6.20
C VAL A 54 8.10 -6.93 6.92
N THR A 55 9.36 -7.15 7.28
CA THR A 55 10.18 -6.12 7.90
C THR A 55 11.56 -6.06 7.25
N ALA A 56 12.22 -4.90 7.32
CA ALA A 56 13.53 -4.69 6.73
C ALA A 56 14.54 -4.16 7.76
N PRO A 57 14.97 -4.99 8.74
CA PRO A 57 15.96 -4.59 9.74
C PRO A 57 17.35 -4.37 9.13
N SER A 58 18.19 -3.62 9.85
CA SER A 58 19.59 -3.49 9.52
C SER A 58 20.34 -4.83 9.75
N GLN A 59 21.33 -5.08 8.90
CA GLN A 59 22.07 -6.34 8.88
C GLN A 59 23.42 -6.24 9.58
N SER A 60 23.77 -7.32 10.28
CA SER A 60 25.13 -7.62 10.72
C SER A 60 25.79 -8.62 9.75
N VAL A 61 27.11 -8.78 9.84
CA VAL A 61 27.83 -9.81 9.08
C VAL A 61 27.28 -11.21 9.38
N LEU A 62 26.89 -11.46 10.64
CA LEU A 62 26.38 -12.77 11.05
C LEU A 62 24.99 -13.05 10.45
N SER A 63 24.08 -12.08 10.51
CA SER A 63 22.74 -12.22 9.91
C SER A 63 22.82 -12.35 8.39
N TRP A 64 23.75 -11.65 7.74
CA TRP A 64 23.99 -11.82 6.31
C TRP A 64 24.46 -13.25 5.96
N VAL A 65 25.43 -13.80 6.72
CA VAL A 65 25.89 -15.19 6.49
C VAL A 65 24.75 -16.19 6.71
N ALA A 66 23.91 -15.98 7.71
CA ALA A 66 22.78 -16.86 8.01
C ALA A 66 21.69 -16.80 6.93
N GLY A 67 21.37 -15.61 6.43
CA GLY A 67 20.25 -15.40 5.49
C GLY A 67 20.60 -15.54 4.00
N ARG A 68 21.89 -15.61 3.63
CA ARG A 68 22.30 -15.52 2.20
C ARG A 68 21.78 -16.64 1.28
N ASN A 69 21.37 -17.76 1.84
CA ASN A 69 20.82 -18.89 1.09
C ASN A 69 19.35 -19.16 1.45
N ASP A 70 18.72 -18.26 2.19
CA ASP A 70 17.31 -18.40 2.57
C ASP A 70 16.43 -17.78 1.46
N PRO A 71 15.53 -18.55 0.84
CA PRO A 71 14.66 -18.06 -0.22
C PRO A 71 13.73 -16.91 0.27
N ALA A 72 13.47 -16.84 1.57
CA ALA A 72 12.64 -15.81 2.20
C ALA A 72 13.44 -14.58 2.67
N VAL A 73 14.70 -14.41 2.25
CA VAL A 73 15.52 -13.25 2.59
C VAL A 73 15.95 -12.52 1.32
N SER A 74 15.69 -11.21 1.26
CA SER A 74 16.18 -10.35 0.18
C SER A 74 17.03 -9.23 0.76
N PHE A 75 18.29 -9.12 0.32
CA PHE A 75 19.18 -8.07 0.79
C PHE A 75 18.92 -6.77 0.03
N LEU A 76 18.87 -5.65 0.76
CA LEU A 76 18.49 -4.34 0.25
C LEU A 76 19.63 -3.34 0.46
N THR A 77 19.85 -2.51 -0.54
CA THR A 77 20.64 -1.28 -0.42
C THR A 77 19.83 -0.22 0.35
N GLU A 78 20.44 0.91 0.66
CA GLU A 78 19.74 2.07 1.23
C GLU A 78 18.73 2.65 0.22
N GLU A 79 19.10 2.69 -1.06
CA GLU A 79 18.24 3.10 -2.16
C GLU A 79 17.05 2.16 -2.34
N ASP A 80 17.25 0.83 -2.33
CA ASP A 80 16.13 -0.14 -2.39
C ASP A 80 15.13 0.08 -1.25
N LYS A 81 15.61 0.45 -0.05
CA LYS A 81 14.76 0.59 1.14
C LYS A 81 14.07 1.94 1.23
N PHE A 82 14.75 3.03 0.94
CA PHE A 82 14.23 4.39 1.18
C PHE A 82 14.00 5.17 -0.11
N GLY A 83 14.64 4.79 -1.22
CA GLY A 83 14.66 5.60 -2.43
C GLY A 83 15.34 6.94 -2.16
N SER A 84 14.74 8.03 -2.62
CA SER A 84 15.16 9.40 -2.35
C SER A 84 14.63 9.98 -1.03
N ARG A 85 13.89 9.18 -0.22
CA ARG A 85 13.18 9.64 0.98
C ARG A 85 13.98 9.37 2.25
N THR A 86 13.79 10.21 3.26
CA THR A 86 14.27 9.92 4.61
C THR A 86 13.45 8.79 5.26
N PRO A 87 13.98 8.14 6.32
CA PRO A 87 13.24 7.12 7.06
C PRO A 87 11.90 7.63 7.62
N THR A 88 11.84 8.89 8.09
CA THR A 88 10.60 9.52 8.58
C THR A 88 9.58 9.68 7.46
N GLN A 89 9.97 10.30 6.34
CA GLN A 89 9.09 10.46 5.17
C GLN A 89 8.57 9.12 4.65
N ARG A 90 9.44 8.11 4.55
CA ARG A 90 9.02 6.77 4.13
C ARG A 90 7.99 6.17 5.08
N ARG A 91 8.18 6.38 6.39
CA ARG A 91 7.24 5.90 7.40
C ARG A 91 5.88 6.58 7.26
N GLU A 92 5.84 7.92 7.17
CA GLU A 92 4.58 8.67 7.05
C GLU A 92 3.81 8.30 5.79
N ILE A 93 4.50 8.19 4.64
CA ILE A 93 3.87 7.74 3.38
C ILE A 93 3.31 6.31 3.53
N ASN A 94 4.02 5.40 4.19
CA ASN A 94 3.51 4.04 4.40
C ASN A 94 2.31 4.02 5.35
N LEU A 95 2.29 4.84 6.41
CA LEU A 95 1.15 4.96 7.31
C LEU A 95 -0.06 5.57 6.58
N GLN A 96 0.17 6.59 5.75
CA GLN A 96 -0.90 7.18 4.94
C GLN A 96 -1.46 6.16 3.93
N ALA A 97 -0.59 5.41 3.25
CA ALA A 97 -1.02 4.36 2.32
C ALA A 97 -1.83 3.26 3.02
N MET A 98 -1.56 2.97 4.30
CA MET A 98 -2.38 2.06 5.09
C MET A 98 -3.75 2.65 5.39
N ARG A 99 -3.84 3.92 5.82
CA ARG A 99 -5.13 4.60 6.06
C ARG A 99 -6.01 4.63 4.81
N THR A 100 -5.41 4.90 3.65
CA THR A 100 -6.15 4.83 2.36
C THR A 100 -6.66 3.41 2.10
N ALA A 101 -5.82 2.39 2.30
CA ALA A 101 -6.23 0.99 2.10
C ALA A 101 -7.33 0.52 3.07
N GLU A 102 -7.35 1.03 4.31
CA GLU A 102 -8.44 0.80 5.27
C GLU A 102 -9.76 1.37 4.75
N GLN A 103 -9.73 2.61 4.28
CA GLN A 103 -10.91 3.29 3.73
C GLN A 103 -11.43 2.63 2.44
N GLU A 104 -10.53 2.26 1.52
CA GLU A 104 -10.89 1.52 0.32
C GLU A 104 -11.50 0.15 0.66
N ALA A 105 -10.93 -0.55 1.65
CA ALA A 105 -11.46 -1.83 2.11
C ALA A 105 -12.86 -1.70 2.75
N GLN A 106 -13.08 -0.69 3.58
CA GLN A 106 -14.38 -0.38 4.19
C GLN A 106 -15.42 -0.06 3.11
N PHE A 107 -15.09 0.85 2.19
CA PHE A 107 -15.97 1.20 1.08
C PHE A 107 -16.34 -0.02 0.24
N LEU A 108 -15.34 -0.78 -0.18
CA LEU A 108 -15.52 -1.94 -1.06
C LEU A 108 -16.32 -3.06 -0.37
N ALA A 109 -16.05 -3.34 0.91
CA ALA A 109 -16.79 -4.34 1.67
C ALA A 109 -18.26 -3.96 1.85
N LEU A 110 -18.54 -2.72 2.26
CA LEU A 110 -19.90 -2.27 2.50
C LEU A 110 -20.72 -2.18 1.20
N THR A 111 -20.15 -1.64 0.14
CA THR A 111 -20.83 -1.57 -1.16
C THR A 111 -21.08 -2.96 -1.77
N THR A 112 -20.15 -3.90 -1.62
CA THR A 112 -20.34 -5.31 -2.03
C THR A 112 -21.52 -5.96 -1.30
N LEU A 113 -21.71 -5.62 -0.03
CA LEU A 113 -22.84 -6.09 0.78
C LEU A 113 -24.15 -5.34 0.51
N GLY A 114 -24.12 -4.28 -0.27
CA GLY A 114 -25.30 -3.45 -0.61
C GLY A 114 -25.62 -2.37 0.42
N TYR A 115 -24.69 -2.04 1.30
CA TYR A 115 -24.78 -0.83 2.13
C TYR A 115 -24.45 0.43 1.31
N ASP A 116 -24.99 1.56 1.74
CA ASP A 116 -24.73 2.85 1.12
C ASP A 116 -23.44 3.45 1.73
N ALA A 117 -22.40 3.56 0.94
CA ALA A 117 -21.13 4.16 1.33
C ALA A 117 -20.68 5.13 0.26
N GLU A 118 -20.14 6.28 0.67
CA GLU A 118 -19.63 7.30 -0.23
C GLU A 118 -18.13 7.52 0.05
N ILE A 119 -17.38 7.83 -1.00
CA ILE A 119 -15.99 8.21 -0.91
C ILE A 119 -15.80 9.58 -1.55
N VAL A 120 -15.12 10.45 -0.83
CA VAL A 120 -14.80 11.80 -1.30
C VAL A 120 -13.30 12.05 -1.16
N PRO A 121 -12.70 12.94 -1.96
CA PRO A 121 -11.34 13.39 -1.72
C PRO A 121 -11.18 13.94 -0.30
N GLY A 122 -10.02 13.75 0.29
CA GLY A 122 -9.66 14.26 1.59
C GLY A 122 -8.52 15.28 1.48
N GLU A 123 -7.42 15.03 2.20
CA GLU A 123 -6.26 15.91 2.21
C GLU A 123 -5.39 15.76 0.96
N VAL A 124 -4.74 16.83 0.53
CA VAL A 124 -3.76 16.85 -0.55
C VAL A 124 -2.37 16.60 0.03
N ILE A 125 -1.77 15.45 -0.24
CA ILE A 125 -0.46 15.07 0.28
C ILE A 125 0.59 15.09 -0.82
N VAL A 126 1.80 15.55 -0.50
CA VAL A 126 2.97 15.49 -1.38
C VAL A 126 3.54 14.08 -1.38
N GLN A 127 3.40 13.36 -2.48
CA GLN A 127 3.96 12.03 -2.65
C GLN A 127 5.48 12.08 -2.87
N GLU A 128 5.93 12.99 -3.73
CA GLU A 128 7.34 13.20 -4.05
C GLU A 128 7.57 14.57 -4.69
N VAL A 129 8.78 15.10 -4.51
CA VAL A 129 9.25 16.25 -5.29
C VAL A 129 9.77 15.75 -6.64
N LEU A 130 9.38 16.43 -7.71
CA LEU A 130 9.72 16.03 -9.07
C LEU A 130 11.21 16.27 -9.37
N CYS A 131 11.73 15.54 -10.33
CA CYS A 131 13.00 15.85 -10.97
C CYS A 131 12.72 16.42 -12.37
N LEU A 132 13.20 17.62 -12.65
CA LEU A 132 12.99 18.29 -13.94
C LEU A 132 13.96 17.78 -15.02
N GLU A 133 15.18 17.44 -14.65
CA GLU A 133 16.19 16.86 -15.55
C GLU A 133 16.93 15.73 -14.84
N VAL A 134 17.05 14.59 -15.50
CA VAL A 134 17.78 13.43 -15.00
C VAL A 134 19.14 13.37 -15.71
N ALA A 135 20.22 13.26 -14.91
CA ALA A 135 21.58 13.11 -15.44
C ALA A 135 21.82 11.72 -16.04
N ASP A 136 22.91 11.57 -16.81
CA ASP A 136 23.30 10.29 -17.44
C ASP A 136 23.52 9.15 -16.43
N ASP A 137 23.85 9.46 -15.18
CA ASP A 137 24.03 8.51 -14.09
C ASP A 137 22.73 8.15 -13.37
N GLY A 138 21.58 8.74 -13.80
CA GLY A 138 20.27 8.51 -13.23
C GLY A 138 19.95 9.36 -11.98
N THR A 139 20.86 10.23 -11.57
CA THR A 139 20.58 11.20 -10.49
C THR A 139 19.79 12.38 -11.01
N CYS A 140 19.10 13.12 -10.13
CA CYS A 140 18.43 14.34 -10.52
C CYS A 140 19.44 15.47 -10.72
N ALA A 141 19.52 16.00 -11.95
CA ALA A 141 20.40 17.10 -12.31
C ALA A 141 19.76 18.47 -12.05
N LEU A 142 18.42 18.56 -12.12
CA LEU A 142 17.69 19.80 -11.90
C LEU A 142 16.41 19.52 -11.13
N PHE A 143 16.32 20.14 -9.94
CA PHE A 143 15.10 20.13 -9.13
C PHE A 143 14.26 21.39 -9.39
N PRO A 144 12.93 21.33 -9.17
CA PRO A 144 12.06 22.51 -9.22
C PRO A 144 12.34 23.45 -8.05
N PRO A 145 11.94 24.73 -8.13
CA PRO A 145 12.07 25.67 -7.01
C PRO A 145 11.42 25.20 -5.71
N SER A 146 10.32 24.44 -5.81
CA SER A 146 9.62 23.85 -4.65
C SER A 146 10.48 22.91 -3.83
N ALA A 147 11.53 22.31 -4.41
CA ALA A 147 12.41 21.36 -3.71
C ALA A 147 13.16 21.96 -2.51
N GLU A 148 13.27 23.29 -2.43
CA GLU A 148 13.89 23.99 -1.29
C GLU A 148 12.94 24.07 -0.08
N PHE A 149 11.63 23.95 -0.30
CA PHE A 149 10.60 24.25 0.71
C PHE A 149 9.67 23.09 0.99
N ILE A 150 9.43 22.22 0.02
CA ILE A 150 8.45 21.12 0.07
C ILE A 150 9.19 19.79 0.22
N GLU A 151 8.62 18.92 1.07
CA GLU A 151 9.11 17.56 1.29
C GLU A 151 8.00 16.54 1.02
N ALA A 152 8.39 15.30 0.73
CA ALA A 152 7.44 14.20 0.68
C ALA A 152 6.77 14.00 2.05
N ALA A 153 5.47 13.71 2.06
CA ALA A 153 4.57 13.63 3.21
C ALA A 153 4.13 14.99 3.80
N ASP A 154 4.47 16.13 3.21
CA ASP A 154 3.81 17.39 3.54
C ASP A 154 2.32 17.30 3.11
N THR A 155 1.41 17.76 3.97
CA THR A 155 0.00 17.98 3.62
C THR A 155 -0.16 19.42 3.16
N VAL A 156 -0.76 19.64 1.99
CA VAL A 156 -1.03 20.98 1.47
C VAL A 156 -2.45 21.38 1.84
N LEU A 157 -2.57 22.31 2.79
CA LEU A 157 -3.85 22.73 3.36
C LEU A 157 -4.52 23.86 2.55
N GLU A 158 -3.71 24.81 2.07
CA GLU A 158 -4.19 25.96 1.31
C GLU A 158 -3.23 26.34 0.17
N ALA A 159 -3.76 26.91 -0.90
CA ALA A 159 -3.01 27.57 -1.95
C ALA A 159 -3.57 28.96 -2.20
N ASP A 160 -2.74 30.03 -2.09
CA ASP A 160 -3.14 31.44 -2.16
C ASP A 160 -4.33 31.77 -1.22
N GLY A 161 -4.41 31.16 -0.05
CA GLY A 161 -5.47 31.32 0.93
C GLY A 161 -6.80 30.62 0.58
N VAL A 162 -6.80 29.76 -0.45
CA VAL A 162 -7.91 28.88 -0.79
C VAL A 162 -7.67 27.52 -0.16
N ALA A 163 -8.57 27.07 0.72
CA ALA A 163 -8.49 25.72 1.30
C ALA A 163 -8.62 24.65 0.22
N LEU A 164 -7.84 23.57 0.37
CA LEU A 164 -7.78 22.48 -0.59
C LEU A 164 -8.37 21.22 0.03
N ASP A 165 -9.44 20.71 -0.57
CA ASP A 165 -10.04 19.43 -0.24
C ASP A 165 -9.62 18.34 -1.28
N SER A 166 -8.95 18.76 -2.37
CA SER A 166 -8.55 17.86 -3.45
C SER A 166 -7.39 18.42 -4.29
N VAL A 167 -6.71 17.52 -5.03
CA VAL A 167 -5.75 17.90 -6.08
C VAL A 167 -6.43 18.72 -7.19
N ALA A 168 -7.72 18.54 -7.41
CA ALA A 168 -8.48 19.34 -8.37
C ALA A 168 -8.56 20.81 -7.93
N ASP A 169 -8.71 21.09 -6.62
CA ASP A 169 -8.72 22.45 -6.08
C ASP A 169 -7.36 23.11 -6.27
N LEU A 170 -6.27 22.41 -5.98
CA LEU A 170 -4.91 22.89 -6.26
C LEU A 170 -4.74 23.20 -7.75
N SER A 171 -5.20 22.30 -8.62
CA SER A 171 -5.15 22.51 -10.07
C SER A 171 -5.95 23.71 -10.52
N ALA A 172 -7.11 23.97 -9.89
CA ALA A 172 -7.95 25.13 -10.17
C ALA A 172 -7.24 26.45 -9.78
N VAL A 173 -6.59 26.51 -8.62
CA VAL A 173 -5.79 27.68 -8.19
C VAL A 173 -4.62 27.94 -9.15
N LEU A 174 -3.99 26.89 -9.69
CA LEU A 174 -2.86 27.02 -10.60
C LEU A 174 -3.26 27.31 -12.06
N SER A 175 -4.53 27.14 -12.43
CA SER A 175 -4.99 27.18 -13.83
C SER A 175 -4.72 28.48 -14.57
N ASP A 176 -4.75 29.61 -13.86
CA ASP A 176 -4.55 30.96 -14.42
C ASP A 176 -3.09 31.46 -14.26
N LYS A 177 -2.22 30.66 -13.65
CA LYS A 177 -0.82 31.01 -13.39
C LYS A 177 0.10 30.51 -14.51
N GLN A 178 1.25 31.20 -14.65
CA GLN A 178 2.26 30.88 -15.65
C GLN A 178 3.59 30.50 -14.96
N PRO A 179 4.50 29.79 -15.64
CA PRO A 179 5.84 29.57 -15.13
C PRO A 179 6.55 30.88 -14.78
N GLY A 180 7.13 30.96 -13.59
CA GLY A 180 7.70 32.17 -13.00
C GLY A 180 6.76 32.98 -12.09
N ASP A 181 5.46 32.69 -12.10
CA ASP A 181 4.55 33.19 -11.05
C ASP A 181 4.79 32.46 -9.73
N THR A 182 4.34 33.05 -8.62
CA THR A 182 4.42 32.42 -7.30
C THR A 182 3.04 31.96 -6.80
N VAL A 183 3.05 30.99 -5.90
CA VAL A 183 1.92 30.54 -5.11
C VAL A 183 2.32 30.42 -3.65
N ASP A 184 1.49 30.94 -2.75
CA ASP A 184 1.66 30.75 -1.31
C ASP A 184 0.95 29.45 -0.92
N LEU A 185 1.69 28.48 -0.37
CA LEU A 185 1.14 27.24 0.15
C LEU A 185 1.18 27.22 1.67
N LEU A 186 0.05 26.97 2.33
CA LEU A 186 0.02 26.56 3.72
C LEU A 186 0.18 25.04 3.75
N ILE A 187 1.24 24.57 4.39
CA ILE A 187 1.51 23.14 4.51
C ILE A 187 1.56 22.72 5.99
N ASP A 188 1.19 21.48 6.28
CA ASP A 188 1.47 20.83 7.55
C ASP A 188 2.53 19.74 7.33
N ARG A 189 3.68 19.92 7.98
CA ARG A 189 4.82 18.99 7.89
C ARG A 189 4.88 18.10 9.12
N PRO A 190 4.93 16.76 8.97
CA PRO A 190 5.07 15.84 10.07
C PRO A 190 6.21 16.25 11.04
N GLU A 191 5.93 16.23 12.35
CA GLU A 191 6.85 16.59 13.44
C GLU A 191 7.26 18.08 13.51
N VAL A 192 6.89 18.91 12.52
CA VAL A 192 7.23 20.35 12.46
C VAL A 192 5.97 21.21 12.67
N GLY A 193 4.85 20.82 12.02
CA GLY A 193 3.57 21.54 12.05
C GLY A 193 3.39 22.50 10.86
N GLU A 194 2.37 23.34 10.96
CA GLU A 194 1.94 24.26 9.90
C GLU A 194 2.96 25.36 9.60
N MET A 195 3.17 25.60 8.32
CA MET A 195 3.99 26.71 7.82
C MET A 195 3.52 27.19 6.46
N THR A 196 3.70 28.47 6.16
CA THR A 196 3.44 29.03 4.84
C THR A 196 4.76 29.15 4.08
N VAL A 197 4.77 28.69 2.84
CA VAL A 197 5.91 28.77 1.93
C VAL A 197 5.49 29.38 0.60
N GLU A 198 6.30 30.31 0.06
CA GLU A 198 6.11 30.86 -1.26
C GLU A 198 6.89 30.04 -2.28
N ILE A 199 6.22 29.51 -3.28
CA ILE A 199 6.78 28.63 -4.31
C ILE A 199 6.72 29.32 -5.67
N GLU A 200 7.86 29.43 -6.35
CA GLU A 200 7.91 29.82 -7.77
C GLU A 200 7.50 28.63 -8.63
N LEU A 201 6.54 28.85 -9.53
CA LEU A 201 6.01 27.85 -10.43
C LEU A 201 6.93 27.64 -11.63
N THR A 202 6.96 26.45 -12.16
CA THR A 202 7.82 26.08 -13.30
C THR A 202 7.03 25.34 -14.38
N SER A 203 7.66 25.16 -15.56
CA SER A 203 7.09 24.35 -16.63
C SER A 203 7.24 22.86 -16.36
N SER A 204 6.27 22.07 -16.79
CA SER A 204 6.40 20.62 -16.83
C SER A 204 7.48 20.18 -17.83
N PRO A 205 8.37 19.21 -17.47
CA PRO A 205 9.33 18.66 -18.40
C PRO A 205 8.69 17.96 -19.61
N GLU A 206 7.49 17.41 -19.43
CA GLU A 206 6.76 16.68 -20.47
C GLU A 206 5.94 17.61 -21.37
N ASP A 207 5.50 18.75 -20.83
CA ASP A 207 4.68 19.75 -21.52
C ASP A 207 5.10 21.16 -21.07
N PRO A 208 5.95 21.86 -21.84
CA PRO A 208 6.45 23.19 -21.46
C PRO A 208 5.37 24.26 -21.31
N ASP A 209 4.19 24.08 -21.89
CA ASP A 209 3.06 25.00 -21.78
C ASP A 209 2.25 24.77 -20.50
N ARG A 210 2.48 23.65 -19.82
CA ARG A 210 1.83 23.31 -18.55
C ARG A 210 2.61 23.84 -17.36
N THR A 211 1.98 24.69 -16.57
CA THR A 211 2.51 25.18 -15.29
C THR A 211 2.36 24.11 -14.20
N ILE A 212 3.44 23.88 -13.44
CA ILE A 212 3.44 22.94 -12.32
C ILE A 212 4.09 23.58 -11.09
N VAL A 213 3.69 23.10 -9.91
CA VAL A 213 4.29 23.49 -8.63
C VAL A 213 5.59 22.71 -8.31
N GLY A 214 5.85 21.62 -9.04
CA GLY A 214 7.11 20.88 -8.97
C GLY A 214 7.11 19.70 -7.98
N PHE A 215 5.98 19.31 -7.46
CA PHE A 215 5.81 18.06 -6.71
C PHE A 215 4.63 17.25 -7.29
N ARG A 216 4.54 15.98 -6.94
CA ARG A 216 3.40 15.13 -7.26
C ARG A 216 2.46 15.09 -6.07
N PRO A 217 1.29 15.77 -6.15
CA PRO A 217 0.26 15.63 -5.15
C PRO A 217 -0.56 14.35 -5.36
N PHE A 218 -1.21 13.88 -4.30
CA PHE A 218 -2.28 12.89 -4.37
C PHE A 218 -3.35 13.20 -3.33
N ASP A 219 -4.58 12.85 -3.63
CA ASP A 219 -5.69 12.94 -2.70
C ASP A 219 -5.67 11.75 -1.74
N THR A 220 -5.80 12.03 -0.46
CA THR A 220 -6.31 11.01 0.45
C THR A 220 -7.81 10.85 0.20
N GLN A 221 -8.39 9.82 0.77
CA GLN A 221 -9.81 9.53 0.63
C GLN A 221 -10.48 9.60 2.00
N VAL A 222 -11.70 10.07 2.02
CA VAL A 222 -12.56 10.02 3.21
C VAL A 222 -13.80 9.22 2.86
N VAL A 223 -14.00 8.13 3.58
CA VAL A 223 -15.17 7.27 3.39
C VAL A 223 -16.24 7.67 4.38
N THR A 224 -17.44 7.95 3.87
CA THR A 224 -18.63 8.11 4.69
C THR A 224 -19.39 6.80 4.70
N LEU A 225 -19.53 6.19 5.88
CA LEU A 225 -20.14 4.90 6.10
C LEU A 225 -21.51 5.05 6.78
N PRO A 226 -22.44 4.12 6.56
CA PRO A 226 -23.77 4.14 7.21
C PRO A 226 -23.71 3.83 8.71
N PHE A 227 -22.61 3.29 9.21
CA PHE A 227 -22.31 3.03 10.62
C PHE A 227 -20.80 3.01 10.85
N GLU A 228 -20.39 3.14 12.08
CA GLU A 228 -18.97 3.23 12.44
C GLU A 228 -18.34 1.84 12.45
N VAL A 229 -17.34 1.64 11.62
CA VAL A 229 -16.44 0.48 11.60
C VAL A 229 -15.02 0.96 11.35
N ASP A 230 -14.06 0.46 12.10
CA ASP A 230 -12.65 0.81 12.01
C ASP A 230 -11.77 -0.43 11.99
N ILE A 231 -10.54 -0.29 11.51
CA ILE A 231 -9.54 -1.35 11.48
C ILE A 231 -8.28 -0.85 12.20
N GLU A 232 -8.01 -1.39 13.37
CA GLU A 232 -6.87 -0.97 14.17
C GLU A 232 -5.54 -1.50 13.61
N THR A 233 -4.87 -0.72 12.75
CA THR A 233 -3.57 -1.08 12.16
C THR A 233 -2.37 -0.55 12.94
N ASN A 234 -2.58 0.40 13.88
CA ASN A 234 -1.56 1.00 14.75
C ASN A 234 -0.37 1.59 13.95
N GLN A 235 0.79 0.92 14.04
CA GLN A 235 2.05 1.34 13.41
C GLN A 235 2.39 0.52 12.15
N ILE A 236 1.47 -0.31 11.67
CA ILE A 236 1.62 -1.07 10.45
C ILE A 236 1.43 -0.11 9.28
N GLY A 237 2.30 -0.17 8.29
CA GLY A 237 2.25 0.70 7.14
C GLY A 237 2.30 -0.08 5.83
N GLY A 238 1.78 0.56 4.77
CA GLY A 238 1.73 0.02 3.43
C GLY A 238 0.37 -0.62 3.09
N PRO A 239 -0.12 -0.48 1.85
CA PRO A 239 -1.51 -0.77 1.48
C PRO A 239 -1.79 -2.25 1.22
N SER A 240 -0.80 -3.15 1.41
CA SER A 240 -0.87 -4.56 0.98
C SER A 240 -1.83 -5.45 1.77
N ALA A 241 -2.51 -4.92 2.79
CA ALA A 241 -3.51 -5.63 3.58
C ALA A 241 -4.95 -5.33 3.13
N GLY A 242 -5.17 -4.43 2.18
CA GLY A 242 -6.50 -3.98 1.75
C GLY A 242 -7.45 -5.13 1.40
N LEU A 243 -7.01 -6.11 0.60
CA LEU A 243 -7.84 -7.27 0.27
C LEU A 243 -8.20 -8.11 1.51
N ALA A 244 -7.26 -8.28 2.46
CA ALA A 244 -7.54 -9.03 3.69
C ALA A 244 -8.58 -8.31 4.55
N PHE A 245 -8.50 -6.99 4.65
CA PHE A 245 -9.47 -6.16 5.36
C PHE A 245 -10.85 -6.19 4.72
N THR A 246 -10.91 -6.08 3.39
CA THR A 246 -12.17 -6.19 2.63
C THR A 246 -12.86 -7.52 2.90
N LEU A 247 -12.13 -8.64 2.78
CA LEU A 247 -12.71 -9.96 2.98
C LEU A 247 -13.15 -10.21 4.42
N ALA A 248 -12.40 -9.73 5.41
CA ALA A 248 -12.76 -9.86 6.82
C ALA A 248 -14.02 -9.05 7.16
N LEU A 249 -14.16 -7.83 6.63
CA LEU A 249 -15.37 -7.03 6.82
C LEU A 249 -16.60 -7.66 6.15
N ILE A 250 -16.44 -8.24 4.96
CA ILE A 250 -17.51 -8.97 4.29
C ILE A 250 -17.92 -10.18 5.11
N ASP A 251 -16.97 -10.92 5.67
CA ASP A 251 -17.21 -12.10 6.49
C ASP A 251 -17.99 -11.76 7.77
N GLU A 252 -17.60 -10.71 8.49
CA GLU A 252 -18.27 -10.28 9.71
C GLU A 252 -19.67 -9.67 9.49
N LEU A 253 -19.95 -9.20 8.27
CA LEU A 253 -21.22 -8.54 7.91
C LEU A 253 -22.10 -9.38 6.97
N SER A 254 -21.68 -10.59 6.56
CA SER A 254 -22.43 -11.53 5.73
C SER A 254 -22.75 -12.79 6.51
N PRO A 255 -23.97 -13.33 6.46
CA PRO A 255 -24.29 -14.61 7.11
C PRO A 255 -23.48 -15.76 6.46
N GLY A 256 -23.02 -16.67 7.30
CA GLY A 256 -22.19 -17.80 6.91
C GLY A 256 -20.74 -17.65 7.35
N ASP A 257 -19.84 -18.39 6.73
CA ASP A 257 -18.41 -18.37 6.97
C ASP A 257 -17.67 -18.41 5.63
N LEU A 258 -17.15 -17.27 5.18
CA LEU A 258 -16.44 -17.15 3.90
C LEU A 258 -15.17 -18.01 3.86
N THR A 259 -14.59 -18.30 5.02
CA THR A 259 -13.35 -19.08 5.11
C THR A 259 -13.60 -20.60 5.06
N GLY A 260 -14.84 -21.06 5.28
CA GLY A 260 -15.20 -22.47 5.38
C GLY A 260 -14.54 -23.17 6.55
N GLY A 261 -14.34 -22.47 7.67
CA GLY A 261 -13.69 -22.97 8.90
C GLY A 261 -12.17 -23.05 8.84
N ARG A 262 -11.53 -22.31 7.91
CA ARG A 262 -10.08 -22.30 7.72
C ARG A 262 -9.48 -20.95 8.08
N ASN A 263 -8.24 -20.97 8.53
CA ASN A 263 -7.43 -19.75 8.54
C ASN A 263 -6.84 -19.54 7.14
N ILE A 264 -7.12 -18.39 6.53
CA ILE A 264 -6.70 -18.07 5.16
C ILE A 264 -5.85 -16.80 5.19
N ALA A 265 -4.59 -16.90 4.77
CA ALA A 265 -3.76 -15.73 4.58
C ALA A 265 -4.14 -14.99 3.28
N VAL A 266 -4.09 -13.67 3.32
CA VAL A 266 -4.47 -12.82 2.19
C VAL A 266 -3.51 -11.65 2.10
N THR A 267 -3.14 -11.28 0.88
CA THR A 267 -2.41 -10.03 0.61
C THR A 267 -2.82 -9.46 -0.74
N GLY A 268 -2.74 -8.17 -0.88
CA GLY A 268 -3.09 -7.41 -2.07
C GLY A 268 -3.51 -6.00 -1.69
N THR A 269 -3.17 -5.02 -2.50
CA THR A 269 -3.90 -3.75 -2.47
C THR A 269 -5.26 -3.97 -3.14
N VAL A 270 -6.23 -3.17 -2.80
CA VAL A 270 -7.50 -3.09 -3.54
C VAL A 270 -7.71 -1.67 -3.98
N ASP A 271 -8.41 -1.46 -5.08
CA ASP A 271 -8.93 -0.17 -5.48
C ASP A 271 -10.47 -0.14 -5.36
N LEU A 272 -11.08 0.99 -5.63
CA LEU A 272 -12.53 1.19 -5.51
C LEU A 272 -13.36 0.35 -6.47
N GLU A 273 -12.76 -0.13 -7.56
CA GLU A 273 -13.35 -1.02 -8.56
C GLU A 273 -13.18 -2.50 -8.18
N GLY A 274 -12.47 -2.79 -7.08
CA GLY A 274 -12.21 -4.14 -6.60
C GLY A 274 -11.07 -4.86 -7.32
N ASN A 275 -10.20 -4.14 -8.05
CA ASN A 275 -9.01 -4.75 -8.63
C ASN A 275 -7.96 -5.01 -7.55
N VAL A 276 -7.27 -6.15 -7.65
CA VAL A 276 -6.23 -6.55 -6.71
C VAL A 276 -4.85 -6.23 -7.27
N GLY A 277 -4.17 -5.32 -6.61
CA GLY A 277 -2.87 -4.82 -7.03
C GLY A 277 -1.69 -5.51 -6.37
N ALA A 278 -0.52 -5.42 -7.05
CA ALA A 278 0.73 -6.06 -6.64
C ALA A 278 1.26 -5.56 -5.29
N ILE A 279 2.05 -6.41 -4.62
CA ILE A 279 2.64 -6.14 -3.30
C ILE A 279 4.16 -6.37 -3.32
N GLY A 280 4.85 -5.91 -2.30
CA GLY A 280 6.27 -6.21 -2.10
C GLY A 280 6.50 -7.44 -1.22
N GLY A 281 7.58 -8.18 -1.52
CA GLY A 281 8.09 -9.21 -0.63
C GLY A 281 7.24 -10.49 -0.58
N LEU A 282 6.74 -10.95 -1.72
CA LEU A 282 5.93 -12.17 -1.76
C LEU A 282 6.65 -13.41 -1.19
N PRO A 283 7.94 -13.71 -1.49
CA PRO A 283 8.63 -14.85 -0.87
C PRO A 283 8.71 -14.75 0.65
N GLN A 284 8.93 -13.55 1.20
CA GLN A 284 8.92 -13.31 2.64
C GLN A 284 7.54 -13.54 3.25
N LYS A 285 6.49 -13.08 2.57
CA LYS A 285 5.10 -13.28 3.01
C LYS A 285 4.71 -14.75 2.99
N VAL A 286 5.06 -15.50 1.94
CA VAL A 286 4.83 -16.96 1.87
C VAL A 286 5.49 -17.68 3.05
N SER A 287 6.73 -17.30 3.39
CA SER A 287 7.42 -17.85 4.55
C SER A 287 6.74 -17.48 5.87
N ALA A 288 6.26 -16.24 6.02
CA ALA A 288 5.51 -15.82 7.21
C ALA A 288 4.21 -16.62 7.37
N VAL A 289 3.46 -16.85 6.29
CA VAL A 289 2.25 -17.68 6.26
C VAL A 289 2.57 -19.09 6.76
N HIS A 290 3.60 -19.74 6.18
CA HIS A 290 4.04 -21.07 6.62
C HIS A 290 4.45 -21.09 8.10
N GLN A 291 5.22 -20.11 8.57
CA GLN A 291 5.70 -20.04 9.96
C GLN A 291 4.56 -19.87 10.97
N ASN A 292 3.43 -19.27 10.57
CA ASN A 292 2.23 -19.11 11.41
C ASN A 292 1.22 -20.26 11.25
N GLY A 293 1.58 -21.32 10.52
CA GLY A 293 0.75 -22.53 10.41
C GLY A 293 -0.48 -22.37 9.53
N VAL A 294 -0.50 -21.35 8.65
CA VAL A 294 -1.53 -21.17 7.62
C VAL A 294 -1.05 -21.84 6.33
N ASP A 295 -1.93 -22.55 5.65
CA ASP A 295 -1.61 -23.37 4.48
C ASP A 295 -2.24 -22.86 3.18
N VAL A 296 -3.11 -21.85 3.24
CA VAL A 296 -3.73 -21.20 2.07
C VAL A 296 -3.35 -19.72 2.05
N PHE A 297 -2.89 -19.24 0.89
CA PHE A 297 -2.50 -17.85 0.71
C PHE A 297 -3.04 -17.26 -0.60
N ILE A 298 -4.00 -16.32 -0.49
CA ILE A 298 -4.55 -15.55 -1.61
C ILE A 298 -3.63 -14.38 -1.89
N VAL A 299 -3.20 -14.23 -3.15
CA VAL A 299 -2.20 -13.24 -3.56
C VAL A 299 -2.60 -12.57 -4.88
N PRO A 300 -2.08 -11.38 -5.20
CA PRO A 300 -2.36 -10.74 -6.49
C PRO A 300 -1.87 -11.56 -7.68
N ALA A 301 -2.70 -11.74 -8.70
CA ALA A 301 -2.32 -12.44 -9.94
C ALA A 301 -1.24 -11.69 -10.75
N SER A 302 -1.13 -10.36 -10.55
CA SER A 302 -0.17 -9.48 -11.20
C SER A 302 1.27 -9.59 -10.66
N GLN A 303 1.51 -10.46 -9.66
CA GLN A 303 2.84 -10.61 -9.06
C GLN A 303 3.88 -11.12 -10.07
N PRO A 304 5.04 -10.44 -10.18
CA PRO A 304 6.11 -10.88 -11.07
C PRO A 304 6.59 -12.31 -10.79
N GLU A 305 6.64 -12.70 -9.51
CA GLU A 305 7.08 -14.02 -9.07
C GLU A 305 6.17 -15.17 -9.54
N LEU A 306 4.95 -14.86 -9.98
CA LEU A 306 4.00 -15.83 -10.53
C LEU A 306 4.10 -15.95 -12.05
N GLN A 307 4.81 -15.05 -12.71
CA GLN A 307 5.00 -15.09 -14.15
C GLN A 307 6.01 -16.19 -14.55
N SER A 308 5.91 -16.65 -15.78
CA SER A 308 6.90 -17.58 -16.29
C SER A 308 8.23 -16.87 -16.50
N PRO A 309 9.37 -17.43 -16.04
CA PRO A 309 10.67 -16.80 -16.20
C PRO A 309 11.06 -16.69 -17.67
N GLU A 310 11.73 -15.60 -18.03
CA GLU A 310 12.41 -15.51 -19.33
C GLU A 310 13.63 -16.43 -19.39
N PRO A 311 14.09 -16.83 -20.61
CA PRO A 311 15.25 -17.70 -20.71
C PRO A 311 16.51 -17.12 -20.05
N GLY A 312 16.96 -17.75 -18.97
CA GLY A 312 18.14 -17.32 -18.20
C GLY A 312 17.83 -16.58 -16.90
N GLU A 313 16.57 -16.32 -16.62
CA GLU A 313 16.12 -15.77 -15.34
C GLU A 313 15.90 -16.89 -14.29
N PRO A 314 16.03 -16.55 -12.99
CA PRO A 314 15.69 -17.47 -11.90
C PRO A 314 14.21 -17.87 -11.96
N ASP A 315 13.91 -19.09 -11.55
CA ASP A 315 12.52 -19.54 -11.37
C ASP A 315 12.00 -19.02 -10.01
N GLU A 316 11.33 -17.88 -10.03
CA GLU A 316 10.77 -17.26 -8.82
C GLU A 316 9.62 -18.10 -8.23
N ARG A 317 8.92 -18.91 -9.01
CA ARG A 317 7.90 -19.85 -8.49
C ARG A 317 8.55 -20.92 -7.61
N GLN A 318 9.72 -21.46 -8.01
CA GLN A 318 10.46 -22.38 -7.18
C GLN A 318 10.89 -21.72 -5.86
N ARG A 319 11.28 -20.46 -5.92
CA ARG A 319 11.62 -19.68 -4.72
C ARG A 319 10.44 -19.53 -3.77
N LEU A 320 9.22 -19.29 -4.29
CA LEU A 320 8.00 -19.25 -3.47
C LEU A 320 7.72 -20.61 -2.82
N ASP A 321 7.85 -21.71 -3.57
CA ASP A 321 7.66 -23.06 -3.06
C ASP A 321 8.66 -23.39 -1.95
N ASP A 322 9.94 -23.06 -2.16
CA ASP A 322 11.00 -23.24 -1.16
C ASP A 322 10.74 -22.39 0.10
N ALA A 323 10.27 -21.13 -0.04
CA ALA A 323 9.94 -20.24 1.07
C ALA A 323 8.76 -20.77 1.91
N GLY A 324 7.77 -21.38 1.27
CA GLY A 324 6.62 -22.05 1.89
C GLY A 324 6.86 -23.52 2.23
N LYS A 325 8.07 -24.05 1.96
CA LYS A 325 8.45 -25.47 2.13
C LYS A 325 7.50 -26.45 1.45
N GLY A 326 6.89 -26.05 0.32
CA GLY A 326 5.90 -26.85 -0.40
C GLY A 326 4.60 -27.10 0.38
N GLN A 327 4.29 -26.26 1.39
CA GLN A 327 3.14 -26.46 2.27
C GLN A 327 2.13 -25.31 2.22
N VAL A 328 2.37 -24.28 1.41
CA VAL A 328 1.48 -23.15 1.22
C VAL A 328 0.85 -23.21 -0.16
N GLN A 329 -0.47 -23.37 -0.22
CA GLN A 329 -1.22 -23.25 -1.46
C GLN A 329 -1.38 -21.78 -1.82
N ILE A 330 -0.75 -21.35 -2.90
CA ILE A 330 -0.84 -19.96 -3.41
C ILE A 330 -1.99 -19.89 -4.43
N ILE A 331 -2.92 -18.97 -4.18
CA ILE A 331 -4.10 -18.74 -5.04
C ILE A 331 -4.02 -17.32 -5.58
N PRO A 332 -3.65 -17.15 -6.87
CA PRO A 332 -3.60 -15.82 -7.48
C PRO A 332 -4.99 -15.34 -7.86
N VAL A 333 -5.30 -14.07 -7.54
CA VAL A 333 -6.56 -13.39 -7.89
C VAL A 333 -6.28 -12.00 -8.45
N ALA A 334 -7.08 -11.57 -9.43
CA ALA A 334 -6.96 -10.25 -10.05
C ALA A 334 -8.02 -9.27 -9.52
N THR A 335 -9.12 -9.77 -8.95
CA THR A 335 -10.23 -8.96 -8.44
C THR A 335 -10.81 -9.53 -7.14
N LEU A 336 -11.60 -8.71 -6.44
CA LEU A 336 -12.38 -9.14 -5.29
C LEU A 336 -13.34 -10.30 -5.66
N ASP A 337 -13.99 -10.22 -6.81
CA ASP A 337 -14.90 -11.27 -7.27
C ASP A 337 -14.18 -12.61 -7.45
N GLU A 338 -12.95 -12.60 -7.98
CA GLU A 338 -12.12 -13.80 -8.10
C GLU A 338 -11.72 -14.34 -6.72
N ALA A 339 -11.42 -13.46 -5.75
CA ALA A 339 -11.12 -13.86 -4.38
C ALA A 339 -12.32 -14.53 -3.72
N LEU A 340 -13.51 -13.94 -3.83
CA LEU A 340 -14.76 -14.52 -3.31
C LEU A 340 -15.10 -15.86 -3.97
N ALA A 341 -14.90 -15.97 -5.28
CA ALA A 341 -15.10 -17.25 -6.01
C ALA A 341 -14.11 -18.32 -5.51
N ALA A 342 -12.84 -17.96 -5.30
CA ALA A 342 -11.82 -18.88 -4.78
C ALA A 342 -12.18 -19.37 -3.37
N LEU A 343 -12.73 -18.50 -2.52
CA LEU A 343 -13.19 -18.87 -1.17
C LEU A 343 -14.31 -19.90 -1.23
N VAL A 344 -15.28 -19.73 -2.13
CA VAL A 344 -16.36 -20.74 -2.34
C VAL A 344 -15.77 -22.07 -2.81
N GLU A 345 -14.77 -22.08 -3.69
CA GLU A 345 -14.06 -23.30 -4.11
C GLU A 345 -13.31 -24.00 -2.96
N LEU A 346 -12.83 -23.23 -1.98
CA LEU A 346 -12.21 -23.74 -0.76
C LEU A 346 -13.21 -24.27 0.27
N GLY A 347 -14.52 -24.10 0.04
CA GLY A 347 -15.60 -24.58 0.90
C GLY A 347 -16.24 -23.51 1.76
N GLY A 348 -15.93 -22.23 1.53
CA GLY A 348 -16.60 -21.10 2.18
C GLY A 348 -18.01 -20.86 1.67
N ASP A 349 -18.82 -20.18 2.45
CA ASP A 349 -20.17 -19.78 2.07
C ASP A 349 -20.14 -18.60 1.08
N PRO A 350 -21.09 -18.50 0.17
CA PRO A 350 -21.18 -17.35 -0.73
C PRO A 350 -21.64 -16.09 0.04
N VAL A 351 -21.20 -14.92 -0.42
CA VAL A 351 -21.65 -13.63 0.11
C VAL A 351 -23.15 -13.44 -0.07
N VAL A 352 -23.85 -13.00 0.96
CA VAL A 352 -25.26 -12.66 0.94
C VAL A 352 -25.47 -11.17 1.19
N PRO A 353 -25.75 -10.37 0.16
CA PRO A 353 -26.02 -8.95 0.31
C PRO A 353 -27.24 -8.64 1.18
N VAL A 354 -27.27 -7.48 1.82
CA VAL A 354 -28.34 -7.04 2.75
C VAL A 354 -29.73 -7.12 2.12
N GLY A 355 -29.88 -6.76 0.87
CA GLY A 355 -31.18 -6.79 0.16
C GLY A 355 -31.67 -8.19 -0.25
N ALA A 356 -30.87 -9.24 -0.03
CA ALA A 356 -31.18 -10.62 -0.37
C ALA A 356 -31.49 -11.50 0.88
N ARG A 357 -31.50 -10.91 2.06
CA ARG A 357 -31.76 -11.55 3.36
C ARG A 357 -33.25 -11.71 3.65
#